data_f7aa436b007dbf5d50bcb2824d5b985c
#
_entry.id   f7aa436b007dbf5d50bcb2824d5b985c
#
_cell.length_a   1.000
_cell.length_b   1.000
_cell.length_c   1.000
_cell.angle_alpha   90.00
_cell.angle_beta   90.00
_cell.angle_gamma   90.00
#
_symmetry.space_group_name_H-M   'P 1'
#
loop_
_entity.id
_entity.type
_entity.pdbx_description
1 polymer ?
#
loop_
_entity_poly.entity_id
_entity_poly.type
_entity_poly.pdbx_seq_one_letter_code
_entity_poly.pdbx_strand_id
1 'polypeptide(L)'
;IVSFKNQQYYQVKNSKNELVYFDTSTADSLKNGDNLYAEWLSRYFLNDSISNVSSNIILTEFDNQYKYINRYLPVHKISFNRKDNMEIYVETASSKLATFNPKSRQVFIWFFDTFHNFSFIEKISNEYIRIILVGISLFIILCSAISGLVIYGLFWKQFKKVNTTTSELKARKNHRKLGLIFSFFTFAFVLSGLFHVIKKWEPNTIASLVYEPIFETKNIDFNIKKLPLNWSEDINFSLVDFKNKTYVRSSIKKLKKEVNKEVKSKPKTSYEVSF
;
A
#
# COMPACT_ATOMS: atom_id res chain seq x y z
N ILE A 1 -16.59 -12.72 14.15
CA ILE A 1 -17.88 -12.00 14.10
C ILE A 1 -17.62 -10.61 13.58
N VAL A 2 -18.45 -10.16 12.65
CA VAL A 2 -18.44 -8.80 12.08
C VAL A 2 -19.80 -8.14 12.30
N SER A 3 -19.83 -6.83 12.48
CA SER A 3 -21.06 -6.08 12.68
C SER A 3 -21.21 -5.02 11.60
N PHE A 4 -22.32 -5.05 10.86
CA PHE A 4 -22.67 -4.03 9.87
C PHE A 4 -24.18 -3.99 9.67
N LYS A 5 -24.70 -2.84 9.24
CA LYS A 5 -26.16 -2.60 9.09
C LYS A 5 -26.97 -2.94 10.34
N ASN A 6 -26.42 -2.68 11.52
CA ASN A 6 -27.02 -2.96 12.85
C ASN A 6 -27.29 -4.45 13.13
N GLN A 7 -26.63 -5.36 12.40
CA GLN A 7 -26.70 -6.80 12.60
C GLN A 7 -25.31 -7.38 12.77
N GLN A 8 -25.24 -8.54 13.43
CA GLN A 8 -23.99 -9.27 13.64
C GLN A 8 -23.98 -10.54 12.80
N TYR A 9 -22.81 -10.84 12.23
CA TYR A 9 -22.64 -12.00 11.37
C TYR A 9 -21.40 -12.79 11.76
N TYR A 10 -21.51 -14.11 11.74
CA TYR A 10 -20.36 -14.99 11.72
C TYR A 10 -19.75 -14.93 10.31
N GLN A 11 -18.49 -14.53 10.21
CA GLN A 11 -17.72 -14.58 8.98
C GLN A 11 -16.91 -15.87 9.00
N VAL A 12 -17.14 -16.75 8.05
CA VAL A 12 -16.53 -18.06 7.95
C VAL A 12 -15.87 -18.23 6.59
N LYS A 13 -14.70 -18.83 6.57
CA LYS A 13 -14.01 -19.16 5.33
C LYS A 13 -14.43 -20.59 4.91
N ASN A 14 -14.98 -20.72 3.72
CA ASN A 14 -15.39 -22.02 3.20
C ASN A 14 -14.19 -22.81 2.62
N SER A 15 -14.42 -24.05 2.18
CA SER A 15 -13.40 -24.93 1.59
C SER A 15 -12.75 -24.36 0.30
N LYS A 16 -13.42 -23.41 -0.36
CA LYS A 16 -12.91 -22.68 -1.54
C LYS A 16 -12.17 -21.39 -1.19
N ASN A 17 -11.89 -21.16 0.10
CA ASN A 17 -11.29 -19.92 0.61
C ASN A 17 -12.15 -18.65 0.43
N GLU A 18 -13.46 -18.77 0.17
CA GLU A 18 -14.39 -17.67 0.05
C GLU A 18 -15.01 -17.35 1.42
N LEU A 19 -15.26 -16.07 1.69
CA LEU A 19 -15.91 -15.63 2.93
C LEU A 19 -17.43 -15.74 2.80
N VAL A 20 -18.03 -16.47 3.73
CA VAL A 20 -19.47 -16.65 3.85
C VAL A 20 -19.93 -16.06 5.17
N TYR A 21 -21.08 -15.45 5.17
CA TYR A 21 -21.63 -14.74 6.33
C TYR A 21 -22.92 -15.40 6.79
N PHE A 22 -23.04 -15.65 8.08
CA PHE A 22 -24.24 -16.22 8.71
C PHE A 22 -24.74 -15.27 9.79
N ASP A 23 -26.03 -15.02 9.81
CA ASP A 23 -26.65 -14.23 10.88
C ASP A 23 -26.42 -14.91 12.24
N THR A 24 -26.03 -14.14 13.24
CA THR A 24 -25.72 -14.70 14.57
C THR A 24 -26.94 -15.17 15.35
N SER A 25 -28.14 -14.70 14.98
CA SER A 25 -29.40 -15.02 15.66
C SER A 25 -30.17 -16.16 14.99
N THR A 26 -30.22 -16.18 13.65
CA THR A 26 -30.99 -17.15 12.87
C THR A 26 -30.13 -18.27 12.26
N ALA A 27 -28.81 -18.06 12.18
CA ALA A 27 -27.86 -18.91 11.47
C ALA A 27 -28.11 -18.99 9.94
N ASP A 28 -28.94 -18.10 9.40
CA ASP A 28 -29.17 -18.03 7.95
C ASP A 28 -27.96 -17.45 7.23
N SER A 29 -27.66 -17.99 6.05
CA SER A 29 -26.58 -17.45 5.22
C SER A 29 -26.98 -16.16 4.54
N LEU A 30 -26.15 -15.12 4.65
CA LEU A 30 -26.34 -13.85 3.95
C LEU A 30 -25.85 -13.95 2.51
N LYS A 31 -26.79 -13.89 1.56
CA LYS A 31 -26.46 -13.88 0.14
C LYS A 31 -25.61 -12.64 -0.21
N ASN A 32 -24.51 -12.83 -0.93
CA ASN A 32 -23.56 -11.78 -1.28
C ASN A 32 -22.99 -11.03 -0.04
N GLY A 33 -22.86 -11.72 1.09
CA GLY A 33 -22.47 -11.11 2.37
C GLY A 33 -21.12 -10.39 2.28
N ASP A 34 -20.15 -10.95 1.56
CA ASP A 34 -18.81 -10.33 1.43
C ASP A 34 -18.85 -9.02 0.63
N ASN A 35 -19.60 -8.98 -0.46
CA ASN A 35 -19.80 -7.74 -1.22
C ASN A 35 -20.51 -6.65 -0.39
N LEU A 36 -21.53 -7.04 0.38
CA LEU A 36 -22.26 -6.11 1.25
C LEU A 36 -21.38 -5.59 2.37
N TYR A 37 -20.57 -6.46 2.95
CA TYR A 37 -19.64 -6.08 4.01
C TYR A 37 -18.52 -5.18 3.47
N ALA A 38 -17.95 -5.51 2.31
CA ALA A 38 -16.93 -4.70 1.65
C ALA A 38 -17.45 -3.29 1.33
N GLU A 39 -18.68 -3.18 0.82
CA GLU A 39 -19.31 -1.87 0.58
C GLU A 39 -19.49 -1.09 1.88
N TRP A 40 -20.03 -1.72 2.91
CA TRP A 40 -20.21 -1.08 4.22
C TRP A 40 -18.87 -0.61 4.80
N LEU A 41 -17.84 -1.47 4.76
CA LEU A 41 -16.50 -1.16 5.24
C LEU A 41 -15.86 0.00 4.48
N SER A 42 -16.07 0.04 3.16
CA SER A 42 -15.59 1.13 2.31
C SER A 42 -16.24 2.46 2.66
N ARG A 43 -17.56 2.46 2.88
CA ARG A 43 -18.31 3.64 3.34
C ARG A 43 -17.86 4.11 4.71
N TYR A 44 -17.58 3.16 5.61
CA TYR A 44 -17.05 3.44 6.94
C TYR A 44 -15.69 4.17 6.86
N PHE A 45 -14.75 3.66 6.05
CA PHE A 45 -13.43 4.27 5.92
C PHE A 45 -13.45 5.62 5.22
N LEU A 46 -14.29 5.79 4.21
CA LEU A 46 -14.46 7.08 3.51
C LEU A 46 -15.31 8.08 4.30
N ASN A 47 -16.03 7.62 5.33
CA ASN A 47 -17.06 8.39 6.03
C ASN A 47 -18.10 8.95 5.04
N ASP A 48 -18.50 8.13 4.06
CA ASP A 48 -19.41 8.49 2.99
C ASP A 48 -20.55 7.48 2.92
N SER A 49 -21.75 7.93 3.32
CA SER A 49 -22.97 7.13 3.31
C SER A 49 -23.86 7.40 2.10
N ILE A 50 -23.55 8.43 1.30
CA ILE A 50 -24.47 8.98 0.29
C ILE A 50 -24.10 8.55 -1.13
N SER A 51 -22.79 8.51 -1.45
CA SER A 51 -22.34 8.27 -2.82
C SER A 51 -22.72 6.89 -3.33
N ASN A 52 -23.13 6.81 -4.59
CA ASN A 52 -23.45 5.55 -5.23
C ASN A 52 -22.20 4.76 -5.57
N VAL A 53 -22.24 3.45 -5.32
CA VAL A 53 -21.22 2.51 -5.78
C VAL A 53 -21.43 2.26 -7.27
N SER A 54 -20.38 2.45 -8.07
CA SER A 54 -20.41 2.18 -9.51
C SER A 54 -19.91 0.78 -9.85
N SER A 55 -18.98 0.24 -9.07
CA SER A 55 -18.48 -1.13 -9.24
C SER A 55 -17.92 -1.69 -7.94
N ASN A 56 -17.99 -3.03 -7.79
CA ASN A 56 -17.34 -3.81 -6.75
C ASN A 56 -16.71 -5.03 -7.41
N ILE A 57 -15.38 -5.10 -7.42
CA ILE A 57 -14.60 -6.15 -8.09
C ILE A 57 -13.63 -6.73 -7.09
N ILE A 58 -13.54 -8.07 -7.04
CA ILE A 58 -12.54 -8.75 -6.22
C ILE A 58 -11.24 -8.84 -7.00
N LEU A 59 -10.17 -8.30 -6.45
CA LEU A 59 -8.81 -8.46 -6.97
C LEU A 59 -8.11 -9.59 -6.23
N THR A 60 -7.61 -10.55 -6.98
CA THR A 60 -6.82 -11.68 -6.49
C THR A 60 -5.32 -11.49 -6.76
N GLU A 61 -4.99 -10.47 -7.58
CA GLU A 61 -3.62 -10.14 -7.98
C GLU A 61 -3.39 -8.63 -7.88
N PHE A 62 -2.13 -8.24 -7.74
CA PHE A 62 -1.75 -6.82 -7.79
C PHE A 62 -1.80 -6.31 -9.22
N ASP A 63 -2.25 -5.07 -9.37
CA ASP A 63 -2.35 -4.38 -10.66
C ASP A 63 -1.58 -3.05 -10.67
N ASN A 64 -1.75 -2.27 -11.74
CA ASN A 64 -1.07 -0.98 -11.89
C ASN A 64 -1.52 0.08 -10.88
N GLN A 65 -2.73 -0.02 -10.33
CA GLN A 65 -3.28 0.91 -9.36
C GLN A 65 -3.19 0.37 -7.92
N TYR A 66 -3.16 -0.96 -7.77
CA TYR A 66 -3.06 -1.65 -6.49
C TYR A 66 -1.74 -2.44 -6.43
N LYS A 67 -0.71 -1.80 -5.91
CA LYS A 67 0.66 -2.34 -5.90
C LYS A 67 0.93 -3.27 -4.71
N TYR A 68 1.89 -4.16 -4.87
CA TYR A 68 2.36 -5.13 -3.87
C TYR A 68 2.63 -4.54 -2.46
N ILE A 69 3.02 -3.25 -2.37
CA ILE A 69 3.27 -2.59 -1.08
C ILE A 69 2.06 -2.63 -0.14
N ASN A 70 0.86 -2.80 -0.67
CA ASN A 70 -0.36 -2.88 0.13
C ASN A 70 -0.54 -4.25 0.82
N ARG A 71 0.08 -5.31 0.32
CA ARG A 71 0.22 -6.67 0.89
C ARG A 71 -1.06 -7.50 1.05
N TYR A 72 -2.25 -6.94 0.91
CA TYR A 72 -3.51 -7.65 1.12
C TYR A 72 -4.03 -8.20 -0.21
N LEU A 73 -4.35 -9.48 -0.24
CA LEU A 73 -5.08 -10.17 -1.31
C LEU A 73 -5.81 -11.38 -0.71
N PRO A 74 -7.03 -11.69 -1.15
CA PRO A 74 -7.84 -10.90 -2.08
C PRO A 74 -8.37 -9.60 -1.43
N VAL A 75 -8.68 -8.59 -2.26
CA VAL A 75 -9.29 -7.34 -1.82
C VAL A 75 -10.47 -6.96 -2.70
N HIS A 76 -11.44 -6.29 -2.12
CA HIS A 76 -12.51 -5.64 -2.87
C HIS A 76 -12.07 -4.25 -3.33
N LYS A 77 -12.05 -4.04 -4.65
CA LYS A 77 -11.92 -2.73 -5.27
C LYS A 77 -13.32 -2.16 -5.48
N ILE A 78 -13.67 -1.12 -4.75
CA ILE A 78 -14.96 -0.46 -4.85
C ILE A 78 -14.78 0.94 -5.41
N SER A 79 -15.47 1.22 -6.50
CA SER A 79 -15.48 2.53 -7.15
C SER A 79 -16.76 3.28 -6.80
N PHE A 80 -16.60 4.55 -6.44
CA PHE A 80 -17.71 5.42 -6.11
C PHE A 80 -17.96 6.45 -7.21
N ASN A 81 -19.22 6.71 -7.53
CA ASN A 81 -19.64 7.76 -8.45
C ASN A 81 -19.57 9.11 -7.74
N ARG A 82 -18.35 9.64 -7.58
CA ARG A 82 -18.03 10.90 -6.92
C ARG A 82 -17.24 11.79 -7.87
N LYS A 83 -17.22 13.10 -7.60
CA LYS A 83 -16.41 14.06 -8.39
C LYS A 83 -14.93 13.72 -8.44
N ASP A 84 -14.40 13.08 -7.40
CA ASP A 84 -13.00 12.64 -7.29
C ASP A 84 -12.77 11.24 -7.88
N ASN A 85 -13.79 10.56 -8.43
CA ASN A 85 -13.71 9.19 -8.95
C ASN A 85 -12.95 8.24 -7.99
N MET A 86 -13.37 8.25 -6.72
CA MET A 86 -12.73 7.51 -5.64
C MET A 86 -12.80 6.00 -5.87
N GLU A 87 -11.66 5.37 -5.84
CA GLU A 87 -11.51 3.92 -5.74
C GLU A 87 -10.95 3.58 -4.35
N ILE A 88 -11.57 2.65 -3.65
CA ILE A 88 -11.12 2.17 -2.35
C ILE A 88 -10.92 0.67 -2.40
N TYR A 89 -9.89 0.20 -1.71
CA TYR A 89 -9.51 -1.20 -1.66
C TYR A 89 -9.59 -1.66 -0.20
N VAL A 90 -10.47 -2.62 0.06
CA VAL A 90 -10.71 -3.14 1.41
C VAL A 90 -10.53 -4.65 1.45
N GLU A 91 -9.89 -5.11 2.50
CA GLU A 91 -9.74 -6.53 2.80
C GLU A 91 -10.76 -6.90 3.87
N THR A 92 -11.69 -7.78 3.52
CA THR A 92 -12.85 -8.11 4.35
C THR A 92 -12.54 -9.12 5.45
N ALA A 93 -11.56 -10.01 5.24
CA ALA A 93 -11.23 -11.05 6.22
C ALA A 93 -10.71 -10.47 7.54
N SER A 94 -9.91 -9.41 7.50
CA SER A 94 -9.42 -8.73 8.70
C SER A 94 -9.98 -7.31 8.87
N SER A 95 -10.97 -6.93 8.05
CA SER A 95 -11.66 -5.62 8.10
C SER A 95 -10.71 -4.44 7.98
N LYS A 96 -9.78 -4.51 7.04
CA LYS A 96 -8.74 -3.50 6.86
C LYS A 96 -8.93 -2.68 5.60
N LEU A 97 -8.57 -1.40 5.74
CA LEU A 97 -8.32 -0.55 4.59
C LEU A 97 -6.94 -0.89 4.02
N ALA A 98 -6.90 -1.32 2.77
CA ALA A 98 -5.65 -1.54 2.07
C ALA A 98 -5.12 -0.22 1.48
N THR A 99 -5.92 0.45 0.66
CA THR A 99 -5.60 1.79 0.12
C THR A 99 -6.84 2.46 -0.44
N PHE A 100 -6.71 3.73 -0.81
CA PHE A 100 -7.72 4.47 -1.58
C PHE A 100 -7.04 5.36 -2.62
N ASN A 101 -7.64 5.44 -3.80
CA ASN A 101 -7.08 6.15 -4.94
C ASN A 101 -8.12 7.13 -5.52
N PRO A 102 -8.11 8.42 -5.15
CA PRO A 102 -8.83 9.44 -5.89
C PRO A 102 -8.20 9.61 -7.28
N LYS A 103 -8.90 10.23 -8.21
CA LYS A 103 -8.46 10.43 -9.61
C LYS A 103 -7.07 11.04 -9.71
N SER A 104 -6.76 12.01 -8.87
CA SER A 104 -5.42 12.65 -8.83
C SER A 104 -4.31 11.64 -8.53
N ARG A 105 -4.55 10.73 -7.57
CA ARG A 105 -3.59 9.67 -7.23
C ARG A 105 -3.50 8.62 -8.32
N GLN A 106 -4.61 8.25 -8.95
CA GLN A 106 -4.62 7.32 -10.08
C GLN A 106 -3.76 7.85 -11.24
N VAL A 107 -3.92 9.14 -11.57
CA VAL A 107 -3.11 9.81 -12.61
C VAL A 107 -1.64 9.88 -12.21
N PHE A 108 -1.36 10.21 -10.94
CA PHE A 108 0.03 10.23 -10.44
C PHE A 108 0.68 8.85 -10.50
N ILE A 109 -0.01 7.80 -10.06
CA ILE A 109 0.50 6.42 -10.14
C ILE A 109 0.77 6.03 -11.59
N TRP A 110 -0.18 6.33 -12.51
CA TRP A 110 0.00 6.06 -13.94
C TRP A 110 1.20 6.80 -14.51
N PHE A 111 1.35 8.09 -14.21
CA PHE A 111 2.48 8.91 -14.67
C PHE A 111 3.80 8.36 -14.14
N PHE A 112 3.86 8.12 -12.83
CA PHE A 112 5.05 7.59 -12.17
C PHE A 112 5.43 6.22 -12.74
N ASP A 113 4.47 5.34 -12.89
CA ASP A 113 4.71 4.00 -13.42
C ASP A 113 5.19 4.04 -14.88
N THR A 114 4.57 4.90 -15.68
CA THR A 114 4.93 5.05 -17.10
C THR A 114 6.33 5.63 -17.28
N PHE A 115 6.63 6.75 -16.63
CA PHE A 115 7.86 7.52 -16.88
C PHE A 115 9.01 7.21 -15.93
N HIS A 116 8.74 6.81 -14.71
CA HIS A 116 9.78 6.46 -13.74
C HIS A 116 10.15 4.97 -13.82
N ASN A 117 9.14 4.09 -13.91
CA ASN A 117 9.35 2.65 -13.99
C ASN A 117 9.47 2.14 -15.44
N PHE A 118 9.21 2.98 -16.45
CA PHE A 118 9.20 2.61 -17.85
C PHE A 118 8.28 1.41 -18.15
N SER A 119 7.11 1.36 -17.49
CA SER A 119 6.18 0.23 -17.59
C SER A 119 5.60 0.03 -19.00
N PHE A 120 5.66 1.05 -19.86
CA PHE A 120 5.26 0.92 -21.26
C PHE A 120 6.15 -0.08 -22.04
N ILE A 121 7.42 -0.24 -21.65
CA ILE A 121 8.33 -1.21 -22.28
C ILE A 121 7.86 -2.64 -21.99
N GLU A 122 7.39 -2.89 -20.76
CA GLU A 122 6.87 -4.19 -20.33
C GLU A 122 5.61 -4.60 -21.11
N LYS A 123 4.77 -3.63 -21.50
CA LYS A 123 3.60 -3.88 -22.35
C LYS A 123 3.94 -4.29 -23.79
N ILE A 124 5.10 -3.87 -24.30
CA ILE A 124 5.57 -4.16 -25.67
C ILE A 124 6.43 -5.42 -25.68
N SER A 125 7.11 -5.71 -24.57
CA SER A 125 8.09 -6.78 -24.45
C SER A 125 7.87 -7.59 -23.16
N ASN A 126 8.92 -7.80 -22.38
CA ASN A 126 8.85 -8.48 -21.10
C ASN A 126 9.60 -7.68 -20.01
N GLU A 127 9.41 -8.08 -18.75
CA GLU A 127 10.01 -7.42 -17.60
C GLU A 127 11.55 -7.40 -17.68
N TYR A 128 12.18 -8.47 -18.14
CA TYR A 128 13.65 -8.56 -18.23
C TYR A 128 14.24 -7.54 -19.20
N ILE A 129 13.61 -7.36 -20.37
CA ILE A 129 14.05 -6.37 -21.35
C ILE A 129 13.93 -4.95 -20.78
N ARG A 130 12.85 -4.66 -20.08
CA ARG A 130 12.68 -3.39 -19.36
C ARG A 130 13.81 -3.16 -18.35
N ILE A 131 14.10 -4.16 -17.50
CA ILE A 131 15.18 -4.09 -16.49
C ILE A 131 16.53 -3.83 -17.15
N ILE A 132 16.86 -4.53 -18.24
CA ILE A 132 18.11 -4.38 -18.98
C ILE A 132 18.21 -2.96 -19.56
N LEU A 133 17.18 -2.48 -20.25
CA LEU A 133 17.20 -1.15 -20.88
C LEU A 133 17.34 -0.03 -19.84
N VAL A 134 16.61 -0.13 -18.73
CA VAL A 134 16.73 0.83 -17.62
C VAL A 134 18.13 0.75 -16.99
N GLY A 135 18.67 -0.45 -16.79
CA GLY A 135 20.02 -0.66 -16.27
C GLY A 135 21.10 -0.04 -17.15
N ILE A 136 21.03 -0.27 -18.47
CA ILE A 136 21.96 0.33 -19.45
C ILE A 136 21.86 1.85 -19.42
N SER A 137 20.63 2.41 -19.41
CA SER A 137 20.43 3.86 -19.36
C SER A 137 21.03 4.49 -18.10
N LEU A 138 20.80 3.88 -16.93
CA LEU A 138 21.37 4.33 -15.66
C LEU A 138 22.91 4.23 -15.68
N PHE A 139 23.47 3.17 -16.26
CA PHE A 139 24.91 3.00 -16.40
C PHE A 139 25.53 4.09 -17.28
N ILE A 140 24.90 4.43 -18.40
CA ILE A 140 25.35 5.52 -19.29
C ILE A 140 25.33 6.86 -18.53
N ILE A 141 24.26 7.15 -17.76
CA ILE A 141 24.16 8.37 -16.98
C ILE A 141 25.26 8.41 -15.90
N LEU A 142 25.55 7.27 -15.25
CA LEU A 142 26.63 7.16 -14.27
C LEU A 142 28.00 7.47 -14.89
N CYS A 143 28.30 6.85 -16.02
CA CYS A 143 29.56 7.11 -16.76
C CYS A 143 29.68 8.58 -17.17
N SER A 144 28.58 9.17 -17.64
CA SER A 144 28.52 10.58 -18.00
C SER A 144 28.78 11.51 -16.80
N ALA A 145 28.16 11.21 -15.64
CA ALA A 145 28.35 11.98 -14.41
C ALA A 145 29.82 11.90 -13.93
N ILE A 146 30.40 10.70 -13.91
CA ILE A 146 31.81 10.48 -13.51
C ILE A 146 32.75 11.21 -14.49
N SER A 147 32.53 11.07 -15.80
CA SER A 147 33.35 11.75 -16.82
C SER A 147 33.28 13.27 -16.66
N GLY A 148 32.11 13.83 -16.38
CA GLY A 148 31.94 15.25 -16.11
C GLY A 148 32.73 15.73 -14.90
N LEU A 149 32.72 14.98 -13.80
CA LEU A 149 33.50 15.27 -12.59
C LEU A 149 35.00 15.19 -12.83
N VAL A 150 35.46 14.15 -13.55
CA VAL A 150 36.87 13.96 -13.89
C VAL A 150 37.37 15.13 -14.75
N ILE A 151 36.62 15.49 -15.80
CA ILE A 151 36.98 16.63 -16.66
C ILE A 151 37.00 17.92 -15.83
N TYR A 152 36.02 18.14 -14.98
CA TYR A 152 36.00 19.32 -14.13
C TYR A 152 37.22 19.39 -13.20
N GLY A 153 37.58 18.26 -12.58
CA GLY A 153 38.78 18.16 -11.72
C GLY A 153 40.09 18.41 -12.47
N LEU A 154 40.29 17.74 -13.60
CA LEU A 154 41.50 17.88 -14.40
C LEU A 154 41.72 19.32 -14.93
N PHE A 155 40.67 19.98 -15.36
CA PHE A 155 40.72 21.31 -15.93
C PHE A 155 40.37 22.44 -14.96
N TRP A 156 40.31 22.15 -13.65
CA TRP A 156 39.95 23.13 -12.62
C TRP A 156 40.78 24.43 -12.69
N LYS A 157 42.12 24.32 -12.83
CA LYS A 157 43.04 25.48 -12.90
C LYS A 157 42.78 26.34 -14.17
N GLN A 158 42.45 25.70 -15.30
CA GLN A 158 42.13 26.42 -16.56
C GLN A 158 40.78 27.11 -16.45
N PHE A 159 39.78 26.48 -15.87
CA PHE A 159 38.44 27.07 -15.67
C PHE A 159 38.45 28.28 -14.74
N LYS A 160 39.39 28.33 -13.81
CA LYS A 160 39.56 29.48 -12.91
C LYS A 160 40.13 30.73 -13.61
N LYS A 161 40.93 30.55 -14.64
CA LYS A 161 41.62 31.64 -15.37
C LYS A 161 40.76 32.30 -16.45
N VAL A 162 39.61 31.75 -16.80
CA VAL A 162 38.78 32.29 -17.88
C VAL A 162 38.04 33.52 -17.42
N ASN A 163 38.38 34.66 -17.99
CA ASN A 163 37.65 35.94 -17.81
C ASN A 163 36.30 35.86 -18.53
N THR A 164 35.19 36.06 -17.80
CA THR A 164 33.83 35.93 -18.30
C THR A 164 33.31 37.24 -18.86
N THR A 165 33.83 37.65 -20.01
CA THR A 165 33.44 38.90 -20.67
C THR A 165 32.22 38.74 -21.57
N THR A 166 32.07 37.61 -22.23
CA THR A 166 30.96 37.35 -23.16
C THR A 166 29.82 36.55 -22.54
N SER A 167 28.61 36.66 -23.10
CA SER A 167 27.41 35.95 -22.68
C SER A 167 27.60 34.44 -22.71
N GLU A 168 28.24 33.90 -23.75
CA GLU A 168 28.54 32.48 -23.89
C GLU A 168 29.46 31.94 -22.79
N LEU A 169 30.49 32.70 -22.42
CA LEU A 169 31.42 32.32 -21.36
C LEU A 169 30.71 32.32 -19.98
N LYS A 170 29.78 33.24 -19.76
CA LYS A 170 28.92 33.26 -18.56
C LYS A 170 28.04 32.02 -18.52
N ALA A 171 27.39 31.65 -19.63
CA ALA A 171 26.54 30.46 -19.72
C ALA A 171 27.34 29.18 -19.43
N ARG A 172 28.52 29.02 -20.02
CA ARG A 172 29.42 27.86 -19.73
C ARG A 172 29.87 27.81 -18.27
N LYS A 173 30.17 28.95 -17.66
CA LYS A 173 30.52 29.02 -16.24
C LYS A 173 29.35 28.61 -15.34
N ASN A 174 28.15 29.08 -15.64
CA ASN A 174 26.94 28.70 -14.89
C ASN A 174 26.62 27.22 -15.08
N HIS A 175 26.72 26.69 -16.31
CA HIS A 175 26.54 25.26 -16.57
C HIS A 175 27.50 24.41 -15.73
N ARG A 176 28.78 24.77 -15.67
CA ARG A 176 29.76 24.04 -14.83
C ARG A 176 29.44 24.11 -13.35
N LYS A 177 29.03 25.30 -12.83
CA LYS A 177 28.63 25.45 -11.43
C LYS A 177 27.42 24.59 -11.08
N LEU A 178 26.38 24.70 -11.89
CA LEU A 178 25.16 23.92 -11.71
C LEU A 178 25.43 22.42 -11.86
N GLY A 179 26.24 22.06 -12.88
CA GLY A 179 26.64 20.66 -13.11
C GLY A 179 27.35 20.07 -11.89
N LEU A 180 28.25 20.83 -11.24
CA LEU A 180 28.92 20.36 -10.03
C LEU A 180 27.95 20.19 -8.86
N ILE A 181 27.04 21.15 -8.66
CA ILE A 181 26.05 21.06 -7.59
C ILE A 181 25.12 19.87 -7.80
N PHE A 182 24.62 19.70 -9.02
CA PHE A 182 23.69 18.61 -9.33
C PHE A 182 24.37 17.26 -9.51
N SER A 183 25.67 17.21 -9.76
CA SER A 183 26.40 15.95 -9.97
C SER A 183 26.28 15.01 -8.74
N PHE A 184 26.32 15.56 -7.56
CA PHE A 184 26.15 14.79 -6.32
C PHE A 184 24.77 14.11 -6.25
N PHE A 185 23.72 14.87 -6.54
CA PHE A 185 22.35 14.34 -6.54
C PHE A 185 22.17 13.31 -7.67
N THR A 186 22.66 13.62 -8.88
CA THR A 186 22.61 12.70 -10.02
C THR A 186 23.32 11.39 -9.68
N PHE A 187 24.51 11.46 -9.09
CA PHE A 187 25.27 10.29 -8.67
C PHE A 187 24.52 9.45 -7.63
N ALA A 188 23.97 10.09 -6.59
CA ALA A 188 23.21 9.41 -5.55
C ALA A 188 21.94 8.74 -6.12
N PHE A 189 21.19 9.44 -6.98
CA PHE A 189 19.99 8.89 -7.61
C PHE A 189 20.30 7.72 -8.54
N VAL A 190 21.35 7.84 -9.35
CA VAL A 190 21.74 6.77 -10.29
C VAL A 190 22.24 5.54 -9.55
N LEU A 191 23.05 5.69 -8.50
CA LEU A 191 23.48 4.56 -7.68
C LEU A 191 22.29 3.88 -7.00
N SER A 192 21.36 4.66 -6.44
CA SER A 192 20.14 4.13 -5.87
C SER A 192 19.30 3.39 -6.92
N GLY A 193 19.15 3.98 -8.11
CA GLY A 193 18.45 3.36 -9.23
C GLY A 193 19.06 2.03 -9.67
N LEU A 194 20.38 1.99 -9.82
CA LEU A 194 21.11 0.75 -10.17
C LEU A 194 20.93 -0.33 -9.09
N PHE A 195 21.00 0.04 -7.82
CA PHE A 195 20.76 -0.90 -6.73
C PHE A 195 19.35 -1.50 -6.80
N HIS A 196 18.34 -0.68 -7.09
CA HIS A 196 16.97 -1.17 -7.25
C HIS A 196 16.80 -2.06 -8.49
N VAL A 197 17.49 -1.75 -9.60
CA VAL A 197 17.47 -2.58 -10.81
C VAL A 197 18.11 -3.95 -10.56
N ILE A 198 19.25 -3.99 -9.85
CA ILE A 198 19.93 -5.24 -9.48
C ILE A 198 19.03 -6.09 -8.59
N LYS A 199 18.37 -5.46 -7.60
CA LYS A 199 17.43 -6.17 -6.71
C LYS A 199 16.22 -6.75 -7.44
N LYS A 200 15.76 -6.13 -8.51
CA LYS A 200 14.67 -6.69 -9.35
C LYS A 200 15.12 -7.86 -10.21
N TRP A 201 16.41 -8.03 -10.42
CA TRP A 201 16.96 -9.19 -11.14
C TRP A 201 16.92 -10.47 -10.30
N GLU A 202 16.93 -10.34 -8.97
CA GLU A 202 16.73 -11.49 -8.09
C GLU A 202 15.30 -12.00 -8.27
N PRO A 203 15.09 -13.29 -8.62
CA PRO A 203 13.76 -13.85 -8.69
C PRO A 203 13.07 -13.62 -7.33
N ASN A 204 11.96 -12.89 -7.36
CA ASN A 204 11.16 -12.65 -6.16
C ASN A 204 10.57 -13.97 -5.68
N THR A 205 11.33 -14.73 -4.93
CA THR A 205 10.85 -15.82 -4.08
C THR A 205 10.14 -15.26 -2.84
N ILE A 206 9.41 -14.16 -3.00
CA ILE A 206 8.48 -13.75 -1.97
C ILE A 206 7.26 -14.64 -2.15
N ALA A 207 7.35 -15.85 -1.61
CA ALA A 207 6.17 -16.56 -1.19
C ALA A 207 5.30 -15.53 -0.46
N SER A 208 4.06 -15.40 -0.87
CA SER A 208 3.09 -14.59 -0.15
C SER A 208 3.14 -15.05 1.31
N LEU A 209 3.79 -14.25 2.16
CA LEU A 209 3.75 -14.46 3.60
C LEU A 209 2.33 -14.06 4.05
N VAL A 210 1.36 -14.84 3.62
CA VAL A 210 0.08 -14.90 4.30
C VAL A 210 0.37 -15.69 5.57
N TYR A 211 0.73 -14.97 6.60
CA TYR A 211 0.82 -15.53 7.94
C TYR A 211 -0.63 -15.74 8.40
N GLU A 212 -1.22 -16.87 8.01
CA GLU A 212 -2.45 -17.36 8.61
C GLU A 212 -2.03 -18.20 9.82
N PRO A 213 -2.18 -17.70 11.05
CA PRO A 213 -1.98 -18.53 12.22
C PRO A 213 -3.01 -19.66 12.15
N ILE A 214 -2.54 -20.90 12.08
CA ILE A 214 -3.40 -22.09 12.12
C ILE A 214 -3.83 -22.27 13.57
N PHE A 215 -5.04 -21.84 13.90
CA PHE A 215 -5.66 -22.15 15.17
C PHE A 215 -6.22 -23.58 15.10
N GLU A 216 -5.72 -24.46 15.92
CA GLU A 216 -6.41 -25.74 16.16
C GLU A 216 -7.61 -25.47 17.08
N THR A 217 -8.80 -25.63 16.54
CA THR A 217 -10.06 -25.37 17.28
C THR A 217 -10.16 -26.14 18.59
N LYS A 218 -9.51 -27.30 18.70
CA LYS A 218 -9.47 -28.09 19.95
C LYS A 218 -8.73 -27.37 21.11
N ASN A 219 -7.88 -26.39 20.80
CA ASN A 219 -7.13 -25.61 21.80
C ASN A 219 -7.84 -24.32 22.18
N ILE A 220 -9.03 -24.05 21.65
CA ILE A 220 -9.82 -22.84 21.92
C ILE A 220 -10.93 -23.22 22.89
N ASP A 221 -10.61 -23.27 24.17
CA ASP A 221 -11.61 -23.52 25.22
C ASP A 221 -11.95 -22.21 25.97
N PHE A 222 -12.61 -21.29 25.27
CA PHE A 222 -13.12 -20.11 25.94
C PHE A 222 -14.57 -19.81 25.56
N ASN A 223 -15.30 -19.34 26.56
CA ASN A 223 -16.67 -18.89 26.35
C ASN A 223 -16.67 -17.42 25.91
N ILE A 224 -16.96 -17.17 24.62
CA ILE A 224 -17.03 -15.83 24.04
C ILE A 224 -17.87 -14.87 24.88
N LYS A 225 -18.94 -15.36 25.53
CA LYS A 225 -19.82 -14.55 26.38
C LYS A 225 -19.15 -14.05 27.68
N LYS A 226 -18.06 -14.66 28.11
CA LYS A 226 -17.28 -14.24 29.28
C LYS A 226 -16.18 -13.22 28.98
N LEU A 227 -15.93 -12.92 27.71
CA LEU A 227 -14.93 -11.93 27.33
C LEU A 227 -15.41 -10.52 27.70
N PRO A 228 -14.52 -9.65 28.21
CA PRO A 228 -14.85 -8.27 28.55
C PRO A 228 -14.95 -7.39 27.29
N LEU A 229 -15.84 -7.76 26.38
CA LEU A 229 -16.04 -7.09 25.10
C LEU A 229 -17.28 -6.19 25.18
N ASN A 230 -17.15 -5.01 24.63
CA ASN A 230 -18.29 -4.12 24.47
C ASN A 230 -18.98 -4.37 23.13
N TRP A 231 -19.93 -5.31 23.12
CA TRP A 231 -20.63 -5.76 21.92
C TRP A 231 -21.37 -4.66 21.15
N SER A 232 -21.61 -3.50 21.78
CA SER A 232 -22.27 -2.36 21.15
C SER A 232 -21.31 -1.43 20.40
N GLU A 233 -20.04 -1.42 20.77
CA GLU A 233 -19.03 -0.51 20.22
C GLU A 233 -18.02 -1.22 19.32
N ASP A 234 -17.86 -2.53 19.50
CA ASP A 234 -16.91 -3.32 18.75
C ASP A 234 -17.47 -3.69 17.36
N ILE A 235 -16.68 -3.49 16.33
CA ILE A 235 -17.08 -3.74 14.95
C ILE A 235 -16.74 -5.19 14.56
N ASN A 236 -15.60 -5.69 14.98
CA ASN A 236 -15.18 -7.05 14.73
C ASN A 236 -14.24 -7.60 15.79
N PHE A 237 -14.19 -8.91 15.89
CA PHE A 237 -13.30 -9.65 16.78
C PHE A 237 -12.51 -10.67 15.96
N SER A 238 -11.22 -10.80 16.27
CA SER A 238 -10.38 -11.84 15.68
C SER A 238 -9.48 -12.45 16.75
N LEU A 239 -9.22 -13.75 16.63
CA LEU A 239 -8.22 -14.42 17.43
C LEU A 239 -6.85 -14.23 16.79
N VAL A 240 -5.86 -13.95 17.61
CA VAL A 240 -4.48 -13.77 17.18
C VAL A 240 -3.59 -14.60 18.09
N ASP A 241 -2.77 -15.45 17.52
CA ASP A 241 -1.71 -16.13 18.27
C ASP A 241 -0.45 -15.25 18.27
N PHE A 242 0.08 -15.02 19.47
CA PHE A 242 1.33 -14.30 19.63
C PHE A 242 2.13 -14.93 20.78
N LYS A 243 3.31 -15.43 20.45
CA LYS A 243 4.20 -16.11 21.42
C LYS A 243 3.51 -17.28 22.15
N ASN A 244 2.80 -18.13 21.42
CA ASN A 244 2.04 -19.28 21.94
C ASN A 244 0.95 -18.92 22.96
N LYS A 245 0.45 -17.69 22.91
CA LYS A 245 -0.72 -17.23 23.66
C LYS A 245 -1.77 -16.71 22.71
N THR A 246 -3.00 -17.08 22.92
CA THR A 246 -4.14 -16.62 22.13
C THR A 246 -4.69 -15.30 22.70
N TYR A 247 -4.78 -14.30 21.84
CA TYR A 247 -5.36 -13.00 22.17
C TYR A 247 -6.62 -12.77 21.36
N VAL A 248 -7.57 -12.05 21.96
CA VAL A 248 -8.72 -11.53 21.22
C VAL A 248 -8.42 -10.08 20.82
N ARG A 249 -8.41 -9.83 19.52
CA ARG A 249 -8.29 -8.48 18.99
C ARG A 249 -9.67 -7.97 18.60
N SER A 250 -10.09 -6.86 19.17
CA SER A 250 -11.30 -6.16 18.74
C SER A 250 -10.98 -4.86 17.99
N SER A 251 -11.89 -4.47 17.10
CA SER A 251 -11.87 -3.18 16.41
C SER A 251 -13.04 -2.34 16.91
N ILE A 252 -12.75 -1.22 17.56
CA ILE A 252 -13.74 -0.35 18.17
C ILE A 252 -14.14 0.76 17.20
N LYS A 253 -15.43 1.03 17.05
CA LYS A 253 -15.96 2.18 16.34
C LYS A 253 -15.51 3.45 17.02
N LYS A 254 -14.63 4.24 16.42
CA LYS A 254 -14.31 5.59 16.90
C LYS A 254 -15.55 6.46 16.72
N LEU A 255 -16.26 6.72 17.79
CA LEU A 255 -17.19 7.85 17.83
C LEU A 255 -16.36 9.12 17.57
N LYS A 256 -16.78 9.97 16.61
CA LYS A 256 -16.23 11.31 16.44
C LYS A 256 -16.40 12.04 17.79
N LYS A 257 -15.37 12.06 18.62
CA LYS A 257 -15.26 13.10 19.64
C LYS A 257 -14.95 14.39 18.90
N GLU A 258 -15.78 15.39 19.12
CA GLU A 258 -15.55 16.75 18.69
C GLU A 258 -14.10 17.13 18.95
N VAL A 259 -13.49 17.71 17.93
CA VAL A 259 -12.12 18.22 17.96
C VAL A 259 -12.05 19.34 18.97
N ASN A 260 -11.77 18.98 20.22
CA ASN A 260 -11.22 19.92 21.20
C ASN A 260 -10.46 19.14 22.28
N LYS A 261 -9.15 19.38 22.30
CA LYS A 261 -8.11 18.99 23.25
C LYS A 261 -7.35 17.70 22.95
N GLU A 262 -6.09 17.94 22.57
CA GLU A 262 -4.98 17.01 22.62
C GLU A 262 -4.97 16.21 23.92
N VAL A 263 -5.17 14.90 23.80
CA VAL A 263 -4.68 13.96 24.79
C VAL A 263 -4.02 12.81 24.03
N LYS A 264 -2.71 12.73 24.16
CA LYS A 264 -1.91 11.57 23.76
C LYS A 264 -2.36 10.38 24.61
N SER A 265 -3.34 9.62 24.16
CA SER A 265 -3.66 8.30 24.70
C SER A 265 -3.24 7.24 23.68
N LYS A 266 -2.29 6.40 24.09
CA LYS A 266 -1.94 5.18 23.37
C LYS A 266 -3.20 4.35 23.16
N PRO A 267 -3.45 3.75 21.97
CA PRO A 267 -4.59 2.88 21.80
C PRO A 267 -4.44 1.64 22.70
N LYS A 268 -5.38 1.44 23.60
CA LYS A 268 -5.55 0.16 24.32
C LYS A 268 -6.24 -0.80 23.34
N THR A 269 -5.48 -1.66 22.69
CA THR A 269 -6.00 -2.52 21.62
C THR A 269 -5.80 -4.01 21.82
N SER A 270 -5.37 -4.44 23.00
CA SER A 270 -5.24 -5.88 23.28
C SER A 270 -5.58 -6.21 24.73
N TYR A 271 -6.40 -7.21 24.92
CA TYR A 271 -6.61 -7.85 26.22
C TYR A 271 -5.92 -9.20 26.20
N GLU A 272 -5.11 -9.48 27.23
CA GLU A 272 -4.52 -10.79 27.45
C GLU A 272 -5.57 -11.66 28.14
N VAL A 273 -5.91 -12.79 27.53
CA VAL A 273 -6.70 -13.84 28.17
C VAL A 273 -5.73 -14.95 28.53
N SER A 274 -5.32 -15.01 29.81
CA SER A 274 -4.55 -16.14 30.36
C SER A 274 -5.50 -17.27 30.69
N PHE A 275 -5.20 -18.46 30.20
CA PHE A 275 -5.87 -19.72 30.55
C PHE A 275 -5.07 -20.44 31.64
#